data_69517ed48ff52e268ede447c945d72a5
#
_entry.id   69517ed48ff52e268ede447c945d72a5
#
_cell.length_a   1.000
_cell.length_b   1.000
_cell.length_c   1.000
_cell.angle_alpha   90.00
_cell.angle_beta   90.00
_cell.angle_gamma   90.00
#
_symmetry.space_group_name_H-M   'P 1'
#
loop_
_entity.id
_entity.type
_entity.pdbx_description
1 polymer ?
#
loop_
_entity_poly.entity_id
_entity_poly.type
_entity_poly.pdbx_seq_one_letter_code
_entity_poly.pdbx_strand_id
1 'polypeptide(L)' 'MIDIDEIRARYQQACKFLDERGQRLFAANEALALGHGGVTAASAATGLARSTIRRAIVEL' A
#
# COMPACT_ATOMS: atom_id res chain seq x y z
N MET A 1 0.75 14.89 7.78
CA MET A 1 2.04 14.17 7.65
C MET A 1 1.78 12.70 7.40
N ILE A 2 2.55 12.09 6.50
CA ILE A 2 2.43 10.65 6.21
C ILE A 2 3.08 9.86 7.34
N ASP A 3 2.33 8.93 7.92
CA ASP A 3 2.84 8.06 8.98
C ASP A 3 3.03 6.64 8.43
N ILE A 4 4.26 6.33 8.04
CA ILE A 4 4.62 5.05 7.47
C ILE A 4 4.39 3.91 8.47
N ASP A 5 4.60 4.16 9.75
CA ASP A 5 4.40 3.13 10.77
C ASP A 5 2.93 2.75 10.92
N GLU A 6 2.02 3.72 10.80
CA GLU A 6 0.58 3.44 10.81
C GLU A 6 0.17 2.61 9.60
N ILE A 7 0.67 2.95 8.41
CA ILE A 7 0.39 2.20 7.20
C ILE A 7 0.90 0.76 7.35
N ARG A 8 2.11 0.62 7.86
CA ARG A 8 2.71 -0.69 8.08
C ARG A 8 1.88 -1.53 9.04
N ALA A 9 1.42 -0.93 10.13
CA ALA A 9 0.61 -1.64 11.12
C ALA A 9 -0.71 -2.12 10.51
N ARG A 10 -1.39 -1.25 9.75
CA ARG A 10 -2.63 -1.62 9.07
C ARG A 10 -2.40 -2.73 8.04
N TYR A 11 -1.30 -2.62 7.28
CA TYR A 11 -0.97 -3.62 6.28
C TYR A 11 -0.68 -4.98 6.91
N GLN A 12 0.12 -5.01 7.96
CA GLN A 12 0.44 -6.27 8.66
C GLN A 12 -0.81 -6.93 9.21
N GLN A 13 -1.73 -6.14 9.73
CA GLN A 13 -3.00 -6.65 10.26
C GLN A 13 -3.86 -7.20 9.12
N ALA A 14 -3.96 -6.45 8.02
CA ALA A 14 -4.78 -6.84 6.88
C ALA A 14 -4.24 -8.09 6.16
N CYS A 15 -2.92 -8.27 6.14
CA CYS A 15 -2.29 -9.42 5.48
C CYS A 15 -2.78 -10.77 6.03
N LYS A 16 -3.29 -10.79 7.26
CA LYS A 16 -3.85 -12.00 7.84
C LYS A 16 -5.10 -12.48 7.10
N PHE A 17 -5.74 -11.60 6.35
CA PHE A 17 -7.01 -11.88 5.67
C PHE A 17 -6.92 -11.73 4.16
N LEU A 18 -5.79 -11.24 3.63
CA LEU A 18 -5.66 -10.92 2.22
C LEU A 18 -4.69 -11.86 1.52
N ASP A 19 -5.07 -12.29 0.29
CA ASP A 19 -4.14 -12.98 -0.60
C ASP A 19 -3.20 -11.95 -1.26
N GLU A 20 -2.32 -12.40 -2.14
CA GLU A 20 -1.35 -11.51 -2.80
C GLU A 20 -2.03 -10.35 -3.54
N ARG A 21 -3.11 -10.65 -4.28
CA ARG A 21 -3.82 -9.61 -5.01
C ARG A 21 -4.42 -8.60 -4.04
N GLY A 22 -5.05 -9.08 -2.98
CA GLY A 22 -5.62 -8.22 -1.96
C GLY A 22 -4.59 -7.34 -1.29
N GLN A 23 -3.40 -7.88 -1.04
CA GLN A 23 -2.29 -7.12 -0.45
C GLN A 23 -1.85 -5.99 -1.36
N ARG A 24 -1.72 -6.26 -2.68
CA ARG A 24 -1.35 -5.23 -3.64
C ARG A 24 -2.42 -4.14 -3.74
N LEU A 25 -3.68 -4.54 -3.75
CA LEU A 25 -4.78 -3.57 -3.81
C LEU A 25 -4.88 -2.74 -2.54
N PHE A 26 -4.61 -3.34 -1.39
CA PHE A 26 -4.55 -2.60 -0.13
C PHE A 26 -3.48 -1.51 -0.19
N ALA A 27 -2.28 -1.87 -0.64
CA ALA A 27 -1.18 -0.90 -0.77
C ALA A 27 -1.54 0.22 -1.74
N ALA A 28 -2.18 -0.13 -2.86
CA ALA A 28 -2.62 0.84 -3.86
C ALA A 28 -3.64 1.81 -3.26
N ASN A 29 -4.58 1.30 -2.48
CA ASN A 29 -5.59 2.12 -1.84
C ASN A 29 -4.97 3.10 -0.86
N GLU A 30 -3.99 2.65 -0.07
CA GLU A 30 -3.27 3.52 0.86
C GLU A 30 -2.50 4.61 0.10
N ALA A 31 -1.87 4.24 -1.02
CA ALA A 31 -1.14 5.20 -1.84
C ALA A 31 -2.06 6.29 -2.38
N LEU A 32 -3.24 5.91 -2.86
CA LEU A 32 -4.22 6.88 -3.37
C LEU A 32 -4.73 7.80 -2.28
N ALA A 33 -5.00 7.25 -1.10
CA ALA A 33 -5.51 8.03 0.02
C ALA A 33 -4.51 9.11 0.47
N LEU A 34 -3.23 8.83 0.35
CA LEU A 34 -2.17 9.77 0.73
C LEU A 34 -1.95 10.87 -0.31
N GLY A 35 -2.26 10.60 -1.58
CA GLY A 35 -2.03 11.54 -2.66
C GLY A 35 -0.55 11.65 -3.02
N HIS A 36 -0.03 12.88 -3.12
CA HIS A 36 1.37 13.10 -3.51
C HIS A 36 2.33 12.40 -2.53
N GLY A 37 3.25 11.61 -3.09
CA GLY A 37 4.21 10.85 -2.29
C GLY A 37 3.66 9.55 -1.74
N GLY A 38 2.37 9.24 -1.99
CA GLY A 38 1.72 8.07 -1.44
C GLY A 38 2.31 6.74 -1.90
N VAL A 39 2.69 6.65 -3.18
CA VAL A 39 3.31 5.42 -3.70
C VAL A 39 4.63 5.13 -2.98
N THR A 40 5.46 6.14 -2.78
CA THR A 40 6.73 5.99 -2.08
C THR A 40 6.51 5.56 -0.62
N ALA A 41 5.55 6.20 0.06
CA ALA A 41 5.24 5.87 1.44
C ALA A 41 4.65 4.46 1.58
N ALA A 42 3.74 4.08 0.68
CA ALA A 42 3.14 2.75 0.69
C ALA A 42 4.19 1.67 0.41
N SER A 43 5.12 1.94 -0.52
CA SER A 43 6.23 1.03 -0.80
C SER A 43 7.10 0.83 0.44
N ALA A 44 7.46 1.91 1.11
CA ALA A 44 8.27 1.85 2.33
C ALA A 44 7.57 1.06 3.44
N ALA A 45 6.25 1.25 3.57
CA ALA A 45 5.48 0.61 4.64
C ALA A 45 5.22 -0.88 4.39
N THR A 46 5.02 -1.27 3.14
CA THR A 46 4.58 -2.64 2.80
C THR A 46 5.70 -3.53 2.29
N GLY A 47 6.79 -2.95 1.80
CA GLY A 47 7.87 -3.70 1.17
C GLY A 47 7.59 -4.04 -0.30
N LEU A 48 6.44 -3.66 -0.82
CA LEU A 48 6.11 -3.88 -2.23
C LEU A 48 6.80 -2.85 -3.10
N ALA A 49 7.21 -3.27 -4.31
CA ALA A 49 7.86 -2.35 -5.24
C ALA A 49 6.88 -1.25 -5.68
N ARG A 50 7.41 -0.05 -5.91
CA ARG A 50 6.59 1.07 -6.38
C ARG A 50 5.88 0.75 -7.70
N SER A 51 6.56 0.05 -8.62
CA SER A 51 5.96 -0.36 -9.89
C SER A 51 4.76 -1.30 -9.67
N THR A 52 4.87 -2.19 -8.70
CA THR A 52 3.77 -3.10 -8.35
C THR A 52 2.57 -2.31 -7.83
N ILE A 53 2.82 -1.32 -6.97
CA ILE A 53 1.76 -0.49 -6.42
C ILE A 53 1.10 0.35 -7.52
N ARG A 54 1.89 0.93 -8.42
CA ARG A 54 1.34 1.72 -9.53
C ARG A 54 0.45 0.89 -10.44
N ARG A 55 0.84 -0.35 -10.72
CA ARG A 55 0.00 -1.26 -11.52
C ARG A 55 -1.29 -1.60 -10.79
N ALA A 56 -1.21 -1.81 -9.49
CA ALA A 56 -2.39 -2.12 -8.69
C ALA A 56 -3.37 -0.95 -8.64
N ILE A 57 -2.87 0.30 -8.65
CA ILE A 57 -3.72 1.49 -8.69
C ILE A 57 -4.63 1.46 -9.92
N VAL A 58 -4.12 1.00 -11.05
CA VAL A 58 -4.90 0.91 -12.28
C VAL A 58 -6.05 -0.09 -12.15
N GLU A 59 -5.90 -1.10 -11.28
CA GLU A 59 -6.94 -2.11 -11.05
C GLU A 59 -8.04 -1.63 -10.09
N LEU A 60 -7.79 -0.56 -9.37
CA LEU A 60 -8.80 -0.01 -8.48
C LEU A 60 -9.86 0.74 -9.29
#